data_f29a7448fe3a657f7974964b270b4a87
#
_entry.id   f29a7448fe3a657f7974964b270b4a87
#
_cell.length_a   1.000
_cell.length_b   1.000
_cell.length_c   1.000
_cell.angle_alpha   90.00
_cell.angle_beta   90.00
_cell.angle_gamma   90.00
#
_symmetry.space_group_name_H-M   'P 1'
#
loop_
_entity.id
_entity.type
_entity.pdbx_description
1 polymer ?
#
loop_
_entity_poly.entity_id
_entity_poly.type
_entity_poly.pdbx_seq_one_letter_code
_entity_poly.pdbx_strand_id
1 'polypeptide(L)'
;SVFIEHSDLKAPFINLLVSGGHTQLWLVKNMFEYELLGETLDDACGEAFDKGAKKMNLNYPGGPEIEKLATNGNKNIINFPRPMINDNSFNFSFSGLKTALINCVNENRYSCKLSRGNCRYIN
;
A
#
# COMPACT_ATOMS: atom_id res chain seq x y z
N SER A 1 -10.61 16.85 8.61
CA SER A 1 -11.62 15.82 8.88
C SER A 1 -12.48 15.65 7.64
N VAL A 2 -12.82 14.40 7.28
CA VAL A 2 -13.62 14.06 6.09
C VAL A 2 -14.93 14.84 6.03
N PHE A 3 -15.57 15.09 7.16
CA PHE A 3 -16.80 15.90 7.24
C PHE A 3 -16.61 17.38 6.92
N ILE A 4 -15.39 17.91 7.03
CA ILE A 4 -15.11 19.33 6.70
C ILE A 4 -14.98 19.49 5.19
N GLU A 5 -14.40 18.50 4.51
CA GLU A 5 -14.17 18.53 3.06
C GLU A 5 -15.41 18.08 2.26
N HIS A 6 -16.23 17.20 2.87
CA HIS A 6 -17.40 16.59 2.26
C HIS A 6 -18.62 16.77 3.16
N SER A 7 -19.22 17.94 3.09
CA SER A 7 -20.42 18.28 3.88
C SER A 7 -21.69 17.51 3.50
N ASP A 8 -21.67 16.84 2.36
CA ASP A 8 -22.73 15.99 1.80
C ASP A 8 -22.68 14.54 2.29
N LEU A 9 -21.56 14.13 2.95
CA LEU A 9 -21.41 12.80 3.50
C LEU A 9 -22.43 12.55 4.63
N LYS A 10 -23.25 11.53 4.40
CA LYS A 10 -24.22 11.06 5.40
C LYS A 10 -23.73 9.76 6.03
N ALA A 11 -23.68 9.73 7.33
CA ALA A 11 -23.42 8.50 8.07
C ALA A 11 -24.65 7.55 8.01
N PRO A 12 -24.47 6.21 8.17
CA PRO A 12 -23.17 5.56 8.38
C PRO A 12 -22.34 5.37 7.10
N PHE A 13 -21.00 5.37 7.23
CA PHE A 13 -20.08 5.04 6.13
C PHE A 13 -18.79 4.39 6.65
N ILE A 14 -18.07 3.75 5.74
CA ILE A 14 -16.75 3.17 6.03
C ILE A 14 -15.66 4.18 5.66
N ASN A 15 -14.72 4.38 6.58
CA ASN A 15 -13.55 5.22 6.38
C ASN A 15 -12.28 4.38 6.42
N LEU A 16 -11.47 4.43 5.35
CA LEU A 16 -10.15 3.82 5.30
C LEU A 16 -9.08 4.89 5.53
N LEU A 17 -8.40 4.81 6.66
CA LEU A 17 -7.26 5.65 6.99
C LEU A 17 -5.98 4.95 6.53
N VAL A 18 -5.24 5.57 5.61
CA VAL A 18 -3.96 5.09 5.09
C VAL A 18 -2.89 6.17 5.21
N SER A 19 -1.80 5.85 5.89
CA SER A 19 -0.66 6.74 6.06
C SER A 19 0.64 5.94 6.19
N GLY A 20 1.77 6.65 6.40
CA GLY A 20 3.05 6.02 6.72
C GLY A 20 3.08 5.29 8.07
N GLY A 21 2.20 5.65 9.01
CA GLY A 21 2.15 5.06 10.35
C GLY A 21 0.88 4.27 10.67
N HIS A 22 -0.19 4.46 9.89
CA HIS A 22 -1.49 3.85 10.18
C HIS A 22 -2.14 3.27 8.94
N THR A 23 -2.77 2.11 9.11
CA THR A 23 -3.72 1.54 8.15
C THR A 23 -4.87 0.97 8.96
N GLN A 24 -6.02 1.64 8.91
CA GLN A 24 -7.17 1.35 9.77
C GLN A 24 -8.48 1.48 9.00
N LEU A 25 -9.41 0.59 9.28
CA LEU A 25 -10.76 0.61 8.73
C LEU A 25 -11.74 0.96 9.85
N TRP A 26 -12.51 2.02 9.66
CA TRP A 26 -13.44 2.54 10.63
C TRP A 26 -14.86 2.55 10.10
N LEU A 27 -15.81 2.14 10.93
CA LEU A 27 -17.22 2.42 10.72
C LEU A 27 -17.56 3.74 11.42
N VAL A 28 -17.98 4.73 10.65
CA VAL A 28 -18.47 6.02 11.15
C VAL A 28 -19.99 5.92 11.22
N LYS A 29 -20.53 5.75 12.42
CA LYS A 29 -21.97 5.61 12.64
C LYS A 29 -22.68 6.97 12.66
N ASN A 30 -22.02 7.97 13.23
CA ASN A 30 -22.43 9.37 13.23
C ASN A 30 -21.22 10.27 13.54
N MET A 31 -21.43 11.58 13.69
CA MET A 31 -20.36 12.56 13.91
C MET A 31 -19.55 12.32 15.19
N PHE A 32 -20.08 11.60 16.16
CA PHE A 32 -19.48 11.39 17.47
C PHE A 32 -19.22 9.92 17.80
N GLU A 33 -19.62 9.00 16.91
CA GLU A 33 -19.51 7.56 17.17
C GLU A 33 -18.77 6.86 16.03
N TYR A 34 -17.63 6.28 16.39
CA TYR A 34 -16.73 5.58 15.51
C TYR A 34 -16.40 4.21 16.08
N GLU A 35 -16.35 3.21 15.23
CA GLU A 35 -15.98 1.85 15.59
C GLU A 35 -14.81 1.40 14.72
N LEU A 36 -13.71 0.98 15.35
CA LEU A 36 -12.58 0.37 14.66
C LEU A 36 -12.95 -1.04 14.23
N LEU A 37 -13.06 -1.28 12.93
CA LEU A 37 -13.36 -2.59 12.38
C LEU A 37 -12.11 -3.46 12.22
N GLY A 38 -11.00 -2.86 11.85
CA GLY A 38 -9.74 -3.55 11.67
C GLY A 38 -8.57 -2.59 11.47
N GLU A 39 -7.37 -3.09 11.70
CA GLU A 39 -6.13 -2.33 11.53
C GLU A 39 -5.00 -3.23 11.05
N THR A 40 -3.87 -2.63 10.70
CA THR A 40 -2.68 -3.42 10.35
C THR A 40 -2.11 -4.10 11.58
N LEU A 41 -1.75 -5.38 11.42
CA LEU A 41 -1.12 -6.20 12.47
C LEU A 41 0.41 -6.04 12.49
N ASP A 42 0.97 -5.37 11.49
CA ASP A 42 2.42 -5.20 11.31
C ASP A 42 2.75 -3.83 10.69
N ASP A 43 3.41 -3.78 9.52
CA ASP A 43 3.71 -2.52 8.86
C ASP A 43 2.42 -1.81 8.42
N ALA A 44 2.41 -0.48 8.45
CA ALA A 44 1.39 0.30 7.77
C ALA A 44 1.60 0.23 6.24
N CYS A 45 0.52 0.45 5.47
CA CYS A 45 0.57 0.42 4.02
C CYS A 45 1.61 1.41 3.46
N GLY A 46 1.60 2.67 3.93
CA GLY A 46 2.57 3.68 3.50
C GLY A 46 4.01 3.31 3.88
N GLU A 47 4.21 2.74 5.07
CA GLU A 47 5.51 2.25 5.52
C GLU A 47 6.04 1.12 4.61
N ALA A 48 5.18 0.19 4.19
CA ALA A 48 5.55 -0.87 3.26
C ALA A 48 5.98 -0.30 1.90
N PHE A 49 5.27 0.71 1.38
CA PHE A 49 5.66 1.44 0.17
C PHE A 49 7.01 2.15 0.33
N ASP A 50 7.24 2.87 1.43
CA ASP A 50 8.48 3.61 1.66
C ASP A 50 9.69 2.66 1.78
N LYS A 51 9.53 1.55 2.52
CA LYS A 51 10.57 0.52 2.65
C LYS A 51 10.86 -0.17 1.30
N GLY A 52 9.82 -0.46 0.52
CA GLY A 52 9.94 -1.01 -0.83
C GLY A 52 10.66 -0.06 -1.78
N ALA A 53 10.26 1.20 -1.83
CA ALA A 53 10.88 2.24 -2.63
C ALA A 53 12.36 2.43 -2.30
N LYS A 54 12.68 2.50 -0.99
CA LYS A 54 14.07 2.59 -0.53
C LYS A 54 14.91 1.42 -1.04
N LYS A 55 14.36 0.21 -1.05
CA LYS A 55 15.07 -0.97 -1.55
C LYS A 55 15.29 -0.93 -3.06
N MET A 56 14.40 -0.28 -3.79
CA MET A 56 14.52 -0.03 -5.24
C MET A 56 15.36 1.22 -5.57
N ASN A 57 15.97 1.87 -4.58
CA ASN A 57 16.71 3.14 -4.73
C ASN A 57 15.86 4.30 -5.29
N LEU A 58 14.58 4.33 -4.93
CA LEU A 58 13.66 5.41 -5.27
C LEU A 58 13.66 6.49 -4.18
N ASN A 59 13.14 7.67 -4.53
CA ASN A 59 13.03 8.79 -3.60
C ASN A 59 11.87 8.58 -2.59
N TYR A 60 11.88 9.39 -1.54
CA TYR A 60 10.80 9.53 -0.59
C TYR A 60 9.88 10.70 -1.00
N PRO A 61 8.55 10.60 -0.81
CA PRO A 61 7.79 9.45 -0.31
C PRO A 61 7.67 8.33 -1.36
N GLY A 62 7.74 7.07 -0.88
CA GLY A 62 7.86 5.89 -1.74
C GLY A 62 6.62 5.56 -2.55
N GLY A 63 5.42 5.80 -2.00
CA GLY A 63 4.16 5.50 -2.67
C GLY A 63 4.06 6.15 -4.07
N PRO A 64 4.15 7.49 -4.19
CA PRO A 64 4.11 8.16 -5.48
C PRO A 64 5.20 7.74 -6.47
N GLU A 65 6.39 7.42 -5.98
CA GLU A 65 7.49 6.96 -6.83
C GLU A 65 7.23 5.56 -7.41
N ILE A 66 6.71 4.64 -6.59
CA ILE A 66 6.31 3.30 -7.05
C ILE A 66 5.14 3.41 -8.03
N GLU A 67 4.16 4.27 -7.77
CA GLU A 67 3.02 4.50 -8.66
C GLU A 67 3.47 4.96 -10.06
N LYS A 68 4.39 5.94 -10.12
CA LYS A 68 4.97 6.39 -11.39
C LYS A 68 5.61 5.25 -12.18
N LEU A 69 6.37 4.38 -11.51
CA LEU A 69 6.98 3.22 -12.15
C LEU A 69 5.92 2.20 -12.61
N ALA A 70 4.89 1.98 -11.81
CA ALA A 70 3.83 1.03 -12.09
C ALA A 70 2.96 1.42 -13.29
N THR A 71 2.91 2.70 -13.66
CA THR A 71 2.10 3.20 -14.79
C THR A 71 2.37 2.44 -16.09
N ASN A 72 3.63 2.03 -16.34
CA ASN A 72 4.04 1.27 -17.51
C ASN A 72 4.32 -0.20 -17.20
N GLY A 73 3.96 -0.65 -15.98
CA GLY A 73 4.20 -1.99 -15.49
C GLY A 73 3.15 -3.01 -15.96
N ASN A 74 3.55 -4.27 -16.03
CA ASN A 74 2.61 -5.38 -16.23
C ASN A 74 2.28 -6.03 -14.88
N LYS A 75 1.06 -5.84 -14.40
CA LYS A 75 0.57 -6.34 -13.09
C LYS A 75 0.50 -7.86 -12.97
N ASN A 76 0.64 -8.59 -14.09
CA ASN A 76 0.49 -10.05 -14.12
C ASN A 76 1.83 -10.80 -14.09
N ILE A 77 2.97 -10.10 -14.06
CA ILE A 77 4.29 -10.74 -14.08
C ILE A 77 4.63 -11.38 -12.74
N ILE A 78 4.27 -10.73 -11.64
CA ILE A 78 4.53 -11.24 -10.30
C ILE A 78 3.22 -11.51 -9.57
N ASN A 79 3.12 -12.70 -9.01
CA ASN A 79 2.03 -13.02 -8.10
C ASN A 79 2.50 -12.78 -6.65
N PHE A 80 2.31 -11.57 -6.17
CA PHE A 80 2.60 -11.22 -4.79
C PHE A 80 1.64 -11.89 -3.82
N PRO A 81 2.09 -12.22 -2.60
CA PRO A 81 1.20 -12.73 -1.56
C PRO A 81 0.14 -11.70 -1.21
N ARG A 82 -1.04 -12.19 -0.87
CA ARG A 82 -2.17 -11.38 -0.39
C ARG A 82 -2.48 -11.79 1.05
N PRO A 83 -1.74 -11.26 2.04
CA PRO A 83 -1.98 -11.60 3.45
C PRO A 83 -3.41 -11.28 3.86
N MET A 84 -3.95 -12.04 4.81
CA MET A 84 -5.29 -11.87 5.41
C MET A 84 -6.48 -12.08 4.46
N ILE A 85 -6.28 -12.43 3.17
CA ILE A 85 -7.40 -12.55 2.21
C ILE A 85 -8.43 -13.61 2.60
N ASN A 86 -8.01 -14.63 3.34
CA ASN A 86 -8.87 -15.71 3.83
C ASN A 86 -9.17 -15.59 5.34
N ASP A 87 -8.78 -14.50 5.97
CA ASP A 87 -9.10 -14.22 7.36
C ASP A 87 -10.52 -13.66 7.46
N ASN A 88 -11.25 -14.05 8.51
CA ASN A 88 -12.59 -13.53 8.77
C ASN A 88 -12.60 -12.19 9.50
N SER A 89 -11.42 -11.57 9.71
CA SER A 89 -11.28 -10.24 10.28
C SER A 89 -11.19 -9.16 9.20
N PHE A 90 -11.30 -7.91 9.59
CA PHE A 90 -11.03 -6.75 8.74
C PHE A 90 -9.59 -6.22 8.90
N ASN A 91 -8.70 -7.00 9.51
CA ASN A 91 -7.32 -6.62 9.71
C ASN A 91 -6.50 -6.69 8.42
N PHE A 92 -5.40 -5.96 8.40
CA PHE A 92 -4.44 -5.92 7.31
C PHE A 92 -3.09 -6.47 7.75
N SER A 93 -2.28 -6.90 6.79
CA SER A 93 -0.87 -7.23 7.00
C SER A 93 -0.09 -6.89 5.73
N PHE A 94 1.05 -6.22 5.88
CA PHE A 94 1.90 -5.79 4.76
C PHE A 94 3.32 -6.31 4.86
N SER A 95 3.75 -6.90 5.99
CA SER A 95 5.11 -7.39 6.18
C SER A 95 5.47 -8.50 5.19
N GLY A 96 4.56 -9.44 4.93
CA GLY A 96 4.75 -10.50 3.94
C GLY A 96 4.89 -9.97 2.52
N LEU A 97 4.05 -9.01 2.14
CA LEU A 97 4.12 -8.34 0.84
C LEU A 97 5.44 -7.58 0.67
N LYS A 98 5.84 -6.81 1.69
CA LYS A 98 7.12 -6.09 1.72
C LYS A 98 8.30 -7.05 1.54
N THR A 99 8.31 -8.16 2.27
CA THR A 99 9.38 -9.16 2.18
C THR A 99 9.44 -9.78 0.79
N ALA A 100 8.30 -10.12 0.19
CA ALA A 100 8.25 -10.64 -1.16
C ALA A 100 8.78 -9.64 -2.19
N LEU A 101 8.44 -8.36 -2.08
CA LEU A 101 8.98 -7.30 -2.94
C LEU A 101 10.50 -7.19 -2.80
N ILE A 102 11.03 -7.16 -1.56
CA ILE A 102 12.46 -7.07 -1.29
C ILE A 102 13.20 -8.26 -1.89
N ASN A 103 12.67 -9.47 -1.76
CA ASN A 103 13.27 -10.67 -2.36
C ASN A 103 13.29 -10.59 -3.89
N CYS A 104 12.18 -10.16 -4.52
CA CYS A 104 12.13 -9.95 -5.97
C CYS A 104 13.19 -8.96 -6.45
N VAL A 105 13.41 -7.86 -5.72
CA VAL A 105 14.44 -6.86 -6.05
C VAL A 105 15.84 -7.44 -5.87
N ASN A 106 16.11 -8.18 -4.79
CA ASN A 106 17.42 -8.77 -4.51
C ASN A 106 17.80 -9.88 -5.51
N GLU A 107 16.84 -10.66 -5.98
CA GLU A 107 17.06 -11.75 -6.93
C GLU A 107 17.29 -11.25 -8.35
N ASN A 108 17.43 -9.94 -8.57
CA ASN A 108 17.55 -9.30 -9.89
C ASN A 108 16.50 -9.74 -10.92
N ARG A 109 15.38 -10.28 -10.46
CA ARG A 109 14.25 -10.64 -11.33
C ARG A 109 13.65 -9.41 -12.00
N TYR A 110 14.01 -8.22 -11.49
CA TYR A 110 13.63 -6.92 -12.03
C TYR A 110 14.83 -5.98 -11.96
N SER A 111 15.71 -6.06 -12.95
CA SER A 111 16.70 -5.01 -13.12
C SER A 111 16.01 -3.80 -13.75
N CYS A 112 15.47 -2.93 -12.92
CA CYS A 112 15.22 -1.56 -13.34
C CYS A 112 16.59 -0.89 -13.55
N LYS A 113 17.20 -1.05 -14.71
CA LYS A 113 18.29 -0.19 -15.12
C LYS A 113 17.68 1.18 -15.36
N LEU A 114 17.77 2.02 -14.35
CA LEU A 114 17.58 3.46 -14.43
C LEU A 114 18.65 4.06 -15.35
N SER A 115 18.55 3.77 -16.64
CA SER A 115 19.22 4.55 -17.67
C SER A 115 18.14 5.36 -18.39
N ARG A 116 18.01 6.61 -17.95
CA ARG A 116 17.31 7.67 -18.68
C ARG A 116 15.93 7.27 -19.24
N GLY A 117 14.94 7.09 -18.38
CA GLY A 117 13.53 7.16 -18.80
C GLY A 117 12.92 5.91 -19.45
N ASN A 118 13.62 4.79 -19.56
CA ASN A 118 13.06 3.55 -20.10
C ASN A 118 13.25 2.38 -19.15
N CYS A 119 12.21 2.01 -18.45
CA CYS A 119 12.14 0.75 -17.73
C CYS A 119 11.93 -0.38 -18.76
N ARG A 120 12.98 -1.11 -19.12
CA ARG A 120 12.85 -2.33 -19.94
C ARG A 120 12.95 -3.54 -19.02
N TYR A 121 11.92 -4.35 -19.03
CA TYR A 121 11.93 -5.67 -18.42
C TYR A 121 12.88 -6.56 -19.25
N ILE A 122 13.84 -7.17 -18.60
CA ILE A 122 14.69 -8.18 -19.24
C ILE A 122 14.08 -9.54 -18.86
N ASN A 123 13.70 -10.30 -19.90
CA ASN A 123 13.31 -11.70 -19.79
C ASN A 123 14.47 -12.57 -19.32
#